data_3aa18d8d22f32441eed7ed91ec37b14b
#
_entry.id   3aa18d8d22f32441eed7ed91ec37b14b
#
_cell.length_a   1.000
_cell.length_b   1.000
_cell.length_c   1.000
_cell.angle_alpha   90.00
_cell.angle_beta   90.00
_cell.angle_gamma   90.00
#
_symmetry.space_group_name_H-M   'P 1'
#
loop_
_entity.id
_entity.type
_entity.pdbx_description
1 polymer ?
#
loop_
_entity_poly.entity_id
_entity_poly.type
_entity_poly.pdbx_seq_one_letter_code
_entity_poly.pdbx_strand_id
1 'polypeptide(L)'
;MPKVAAALSDLQIRRLKEDGVYAVGGVPGLMLRVKGNHKAFFIRYMSPVTKKRREMAIGAYGVYSLKQARDRAAELRMQIGDGTDPLYLREENLKKQREEAARKAQAAYMVSNLLDDYIHYKDKFSDWSEKERDLFLSRYGRYIRPILEKQAVCDVTADQVATVLQPFCKEHPAVAKKVRGMLRRMFAWARARGIFEGADPVDPKVLFHLLPRAQPKDRHMAMLAVRDVPRFMAMLRTREGAAARCLEFAILTATRSSNARLAKWEEIDWEKKQWVIPAEKMKVSANDDHVVPLSEQVIKLLEEMKAQRYSEYIFPSPRQTVLSDGAFRSVIEAMHMESLQRGEGGFVDPKQKTKDGLPAIATPHGIARASFRTWAQDDELGNDRRFNERVAELCLHHKTGDAYNGAYERNQAMKSRIEMMQAWADYCYTAYHKSVKN
;
A
#
# COMPACT_ATOMS: atom_id res chain seq x y z
N MET A 1 68.30 7.10 14.31
CA MET A 1 67.60 7.18 15.61
C MET A 1 67.02 8.57 15.78
N PRO A 2 65.76 8.75 16.21
CA PRO A 2 65.23 10.08 16.45
C PRO A 2 65.95 10.78 17.57
N LYS A 3 66.40 12.03 17.34
CA LYS A 3 67.07 12.86 18.37
C LYS A 3 66.18 13.01 19.58
N VAL A 4 66.64 12.56 20.73
CA VAL A 4 65.96 12.74 22.01
C VAL A 4 66.26 14.19 22.47
N ALA A 5 65.22 15.01 22.63
CA ALA A 5 65.37 16.34 23.19
C ALA A 5 65.85 16.28 24.68
N ALA A 6 66.53 17.33 25.15
CA ALA A 6 66.93 17.42 26.53
C ALA A 6 65.67 17.29 27.45
N ALA A 7 65.84 16.51 28.55
CA ALA A 7 64.70 16.21 29.42
C ALA A 7 64.30 17.45 30.24
N LEU A 8 63.09 17.96 30.08
CA LEU A 8 62.52 19.04 30.86
C LEU A 8 62.24 18.57 32.31
N SER A 9 62.53 19.44 33.28
CA SER A 9 62.11 19.22 34.67
C SER A 9 60.65 19.68 34.88
N ASP A 10 60.00 19.21 35.96
CA ASP A 10 58.66 19.63 36.33
C ASP A 10 58.58 21.15 36.56
N LEU A 11 59.64 21.75 37.15
CA LEU A 11 59.73 23.20 37.37
C LEU A 11 59.74 23.96 36.03
N GLN A 12 60.44 23.44 35.02
CA GLN A 12 60.48 24.04 33.69
C GLN A 12 59.10 23.95 33.02
N ILE A 13 58.39 22.79 33.12
CA ILE A 13 57.06 22.65 32.57
C ILE A 13 56.06 23.61 33.23
N ARG A 14 56.15 23.82 34.56
CA ARG A 14 55.31 24.81 35.26
C ARG A 14 55.52 26.24 34.74
N ARG A 15 56.74 26.62 34.41
CA ARG A 15 57.11 27.96 33.96
C ARG A 15 56.72 28.26 32.48
N LEU A 16 56.45 27.25 31.70
CA LEU A 16 55.99 27.43 30.32
C LEU A 16 54.61 28.13 30.31
N LYS A 17 54.53 29.35 29.79
CA LYS A 17 53.27 30.14 29.68
C LYS A 17 52.90 30.42 28.24
N GLU A 18 53.83 30.35 27.32
CA GLU A 18 53.59 30.60 25.91
C GLU A 18 52.90 29.44 25.23
N ASP A 19 51.89 29.74 24.40
CA ASP A 19 51.18 28.74 23.60
C ASP A 19 52.15 28.09 22.62
N GLY A 20 52.13 26.76 22.58
CA GLY A 20 53.05 26.01 21.72
C GLY A 20 53.10 24.53 22.00
N VAL A 21 53.97 23.87 21.24
CA VAL A 21 54.24 22.45 21.37
C VAL A 21 55.71 22.23 21.71
N TYR A 22 55.97 21.70 22.86
CA TYR A 22 57.30 21.54 23.42
C TYR A 22 57.72 20.06 23.52
N ALA A 23 58.94 19.73 23.15
CA ALA A 23 59.48 18.41 23.35
C ALA A 23 59.84 18.24 24.87
N VAL A 24 59.27 17.20 25.52
CA VAL A 24 59.44 16.97 26.95
C VAL A 24 60.75 16.26 27.26
N GLY A 25 61.26 15.46 26.35
CA GLY A 25 62.50 14.71 26.56
C GLY A 25 62.31 13.49 27.46
N GLY A 26 63.39 12.67 27.54
CA GLY A 26 63.35 11.38 28.29
C GLY A 26 62.75 10.21 27.50
N VAL A 27 61.73 10.44 26.70
CA VAL A 27 61.13 9.45 25.82
C VAL A 27 60.97 10.05 24.40
N PRO A 28 61.41 9.38 23.32
CA PRO A 28 61.31 9.87 21.97
C PRO A 28 59.85 10.18 21.59
N GLY A 29 59.57 11.43 21.14
CA GLY A 29 58.24 11.85 20.67
C GLY A 29 57.26 12.23 21.79
N LEU A 30 57.64 12.21 23.06
CA LEU A 30 56.85 12.78 24.15
C LEU A 30 56.86 14.32 24.02
N MET A 31 55.65 14.89 23.90
CA MET A 31 55.44 16.32 23.68
C MET A 31 54.47 16.87 24.72
N LEU A 32 54.59 18.17 25.00
CA LEU A 32 53.62 18.92 25.80
C LEU A 32 53.01 20.00 24.91
N ARG A 33 51.70 20.08 24.89
CA ARG A 33 50.94 21.17 24.25
C ARG A 33 50.52 22.14 25.36
N VAL A 34 50.85 23.41 25.18
CA VAL A 34 50.42 24.51 26.04
C VAL A 34 49.45 25.36 25.24
N LYS A 35 48.27 25.62 25.81
CA LYS A 35 47.25 26.53 25.24
C LYS A 35 46.59 27.31 26.38
N GLY A 36 46.94 28.59 26.52
CA GLY A 36 46.56 29.39 27.69
C GLY A 36 47.00 28.71 29.00
N ASN A 37 46.11 28.49 29.92
CA ASN A 37 46.38 27.80 31.20
C ASN A 37 46.35 26.26 31.09
N HIS A 38 46.03 25.71 29.94
CA HIS A 38 45.93 24.26 29.76
C HIS A 38 47.23 23.67 29.22
N LYS A 39 47.74 22.66 29.86
CA LYS A 39 48.92 21.90 29.46
C LYS A 39 48.53 20.41 29.34
N ALA A 40 48.86 19.75 28.20
CA ALA A 40 48.54 18.35 27.97
C ALA A 40 49.72 17.60 27.35
N PHE A 41 50.02 16.44 27.88
CA PHE A 41 51.00 15.54 27.30
C PHE A 41 50.40 14.73 26.17
N PHE A 42 51.16 14.52 25.11
CA PHE A 42 50.86 13.63 24.02
C PHE A 42 52.12 13.00 23.45
N ILE A 43 51.98 11.85 22.80
CA ILE A 43 53.07 11.23 22.06
C ILE A 43 52.88 11.42 20.57
N ARG A 44 53.93 11.86 19.90
CA ARG A 44 54.00 12.00 18.45
C ARG A 44 54.85 10.85 17.89
N TYR A 45 54.30 10.12 16.93
CA TYR A 45 54.95 8.95 16.39
C TYR A 45 54.60 8.73 14.89
N MET A 46 55.37 7.88 14.25
CA MET A 46 55.06 7.36 12.92
C MET A 46 54.27 6.06 13.09
N SER A 47 53.08 6.00 12.57
CA SER A 47 52.26 4.79 12.61
C SER A 47 52.96 3.62 11.89
N PRO A 48 53.15 2.47 12.53
CA PRO A 48 53.75 1.32 11.89
C PRO A 48 52.81 0.72 10.81
N VAL A 49 51.48 0.95 10.93
CA VAL A 49 50.45 0.46 10.02
C VAL A 49 50.28 1.40 8.81
N THR A 50 49.96 2.68 9.06
CA THR A 50 49.61 3.64 7.99
C THR A 50 50.79 4.40 7.43
N LYS A 51 52.01 4.30 8.05
CA LYS A 51 53.23 5.06 7.71
C LYS A 51 53.04 6.58 7.75
N LYS A 52 52.00 7.06 8.43
CA LYS A 52 51.73 8.49 8.63
C LYS A 52 52.07 8.92 10.06
N ARG A 53 52.40 10.22 10.21
CA ARG A 53 52.65 10.83 11.52
C ARG A 53 51.33 10.96 12.27
N ARG A 54 51.27 10.47 13.49
CA ARG A 54 50.12 10.53 14.39
C ARG A 54 50.48 11.12 15.73
N GLU A 55 49.46 11.66 16.43
CA GLU A 55 49.59 12.19 17.78
C GLU A 55 48.53 11.48 18.66
N MET A 56 48.94 10.96 19.80
CA MET A 56 48.05 10.34 20.78
C MET A 56 48.17 11.07 22.11
N ALA A 57 47.06 11.56 22.64
CA ALA A 57 46.98 12.20 23.93
C ALA A 57 47.32 11.20 25.05
N ILE A 58 48.11 11.64 25.98
CA ILE A 58 48.46 10.92 27.25
C ILE A 58 47.54 11.45 28.36
N GLY A 59 47.48 12.77 28.55
CA GLY A 59 46.62 13.38 29.53
C GLY A 59 47.04 14.80 29.91
N ALA A 60 46.22 15.49 30.72
CA ALA A 60 46.49 16.82 31.18
C ALA A 60 47.62 16.82 32.25
N TYR A 61 48.49 17.85 32.15
CA TYR A 61 49.46 18.11 33.22
C TYR A 61 48.70 18.55 34.48
N GLY A 62 49.04 17.96 35.61
CA GLY A 62 48.31 18.11 36.86
C GLY A 62 47.39 16.91 37.19
N VAL A 63 46.83 16.23 36.17
CA VAL A 63 46.22 14.89 36.30
C VAL A 63 47.30 13.83 36.19
N TYR A 64 48.19 13.98 35.23
CA TYR A 64 49.40 13.15 35.09
C TYR A 64 50.63 13.94 35.54
N SER A 65 51.42 13.35 36.45
CA SER A 65 52.75 13.86 36.76
C SER A 65 53.68 13.64 35.57
N LEU A 66 54.80 14.41 35.53
CA LEU A 66 55.80 14.23 34.47
C LEU A 66 56.35 12.79 34.41
N LYS A 67 56.54 12.17 35.57
CA LYS A 67 56.99 10.78 35.66
C LYS A 67 55.98 9.83 35.01
N GLN A 68 54.71 9.91 35.42
CA GLN A 68 53.64 9.09 34.84
C GLN A 68 53.49 9.31 33.32
N ALA A 69 53.64 10.54 32.83
CA ALA A 69 53.59 10.83 31.41
C ALA A 69 54.75 10.16 30.64
N ARG A 70 55.97 10.14 31.24
CA ARG A 70 57.12 9.45 30.65
C ARG A 70 56.92 7.92 30.67
N ASP A 71 56.46 7.37 31.77
CA ASP A 71 56.20 5.93 31.89
C ASP A 71 55.16 5.49 30.82
N ARG A 72 54.08 6.24 30.71
CA ARG A 72 53.05 5.93 29.72
C ARG A 72 53.51 6.12 28.25
N ALA A 73 54.34 7.15 28.02
CA ALA A 73 54.96 7.32 26.70
C ALA A 73 55.94 6.19 26.35
N ALA A 74 56.70 5.69 27.33
CA ALA A 74 57.60 4.54 27.13
C ALA A 74 56.85 3.25 26.79
N GLU A 75 55.73 2.96 27.50
CA GLU A 75 54.85 1.82 27.20
C GLU A 75 54.31 1.91 25.75
N LEU A 76 53.80 3.09 25.39
CA LEU A 76 53.29 3.33 24.01
C LEU A 76 54.40 3.16 22.96
N ARG A 77 55.64 3.61 23.28
CA ARG A 77 56.78 3.40 22.40
C ARG A 77 57.19 1.96 22.20
N MET A 78 57.10 1.15 23.21
CA MET A 78 57.32 -0.30 23.10
C MET A 78 56.27 -0.92 22.15
N GLN A 79 54.99 -0.60 22.35
CA GLN A 79 53.91 -1.09 21.48
C GLN A 79 54.11 -0.66 20.02
N ILE A 80 54.50 0.58 19.78
CA ILE A 80 54.79 1.09 18.42
C ILE A 80 56.01 0.38 17.83
N GLY A 81 57.05 0.13 18.65
CA GLY A 81 58.26 -0.60 18.25
C GLY A 81 57.95 -2.04 17.84
N ASP A 82 57.04 -2.70 18.53
CA ASP A 82 56.54 -4.03 18.22
C ASP A 82 55.57 -4.10 17.03
N GLY A 83 55.41 -2.96 16.30
CA GLY A 83 54.56 -2.90 15.12
C GLY A 83 53.09 -2.58 15.37
N THR A 84 52.69 -2.34 16.62
CA THR A 84 51.32 -2.06 17.00
C THR A 84 51.04 -0.55 17.01
N ASP A 85 50.00 -0.10 16.31
CA ASP A 85 49.51 1.28 16.36
C ASP A 85 48.39 1.44 17.40
N PRO A 86 48.62 2.08 18.56
CA PRO A 86 47.62 2.16 19.61
C PRO A 86 46.35 2.90 19.23
N LEU A 87 46.46 3.92 18.35
CA LEU A 87 45.28 4.63 17.84
C LEU A 87 44.48 3.78 16.85
N TYR A 88 45.18 3.04 15.97
CA TYR A 88 44.54 2.14 15.03
C TYR A 88 43.76 1.05 15.75
N LEU A 89 44.35 0.41 16.76
CA LEU A 89 43.65 -0.59 17.60
C LEU A 89 42.43 0.00 18.31
N ARG A 90 42.55 1.21 18.83
CA ARG A 90 41.42 1.88 19.47
C ARG A 90 40.30 2.17 18.48
N GLU A 91 40.61 2.65 17.30
CA GLU A 91 39.67 2.92 16.20
C GLU A 91 38.96 1.62 15.76
N GLU A 92 39.75 0.54 15.59
CA GLU A 92 39.23 -0.77 15.18
C GLU A 92 38.31 -1.37 16.26
N ASN A 93 38.71 -1.33 17.54
CA ASN A 93 37.88 -1.79 18.63
C ASN A 93 36.57 -1.02 18.76
N LEU A 94 36.63 0.31 18.60
CA LEU A 94 35.43 1.16 18.61
C LEU A 94 34.48 0.83 17.42
N LYS A 95 35.07 0.54 16.26
CA LYS A 95 34.33 0.08 15.08
C LYS A 95 33.65 -1.26 15.34
N LYS A 96 34.39 -2.24 15.88
CA LYS A 96 33.85 -3.56 16.24
C LYS A 96 32.71 -3.44 17.28
N GLN A 97 32.88 -2.62 18.30
CA GLN A 97 31.82 -2.38 19.30
C GLN A 97 30.57 -1.73 18.70
N ARG A 98 30.73 -0.79 17.77
CA ARG A 98 29.59 -0.19 17.05
C ARG A 98 28.88 -1.20 16.17
N GLU A 99 29.63 -2.03 15.44
CA GLU A 99 29.09 -3.10 14.59
C GLU A 99 28.33 -4.14 15.42
N GLU A 100 28.88 -4.56 16.57
CA GLU A 100 28.21 -5.46 17.49
C GLU A 100 26.93 -4.85 18.11
N ALA A 101 26.97 -3.58 18.48
CA ALA A 101 25.81 -2.86 19.02
C ALA A 101 24.71 -2.73 17.96
N ALA A 102 25.09 -2.39 16.72
CA ALA A 102 24.16 -2.32 15.59
C ALA A 102 23.54 -3.69 15.28
N ARG A 103 24.36 -4.77 15.29
CA ARG A 103 23.88 -6.14 15.09
C ARG A 103 22.91 -6.59 16.19
N LYS A 104 23.20 -6.27 17.45
CA LYS A 104 22.29 -6.55 18.57
C LYS A 104 20.98 -5.78 18.46
N ALA A 105 21.03 -4.51 18.05
CA ALA A 105 19.85 -3.69 17.81
C ALA A 105 18.99 -4.25 16.66
N GLN A 106 19.61 -4.65 15.55
CA GLN A 106 18.92 -5.29 14.42
C GLN A 106 18.28 -6.63 14.82
N ALA A 107 19.00 -7.47 15.59
CA ALA A 107 18.48 -8.74 16.08
C ALA A 107 17.31 -8.59 17.08
N ALA A 108 17.21 -7.45 17.77
CA ALA A 108 16.11 -7.15 18.67
C ALA A 108 14.90 -6.51 17.98
N TYR A 109 15.02 -6.10 16.71
CA TYR A 109 13.94 -5.45 15.96
C TYR A 109 13.04 -6.49 15.31
N MET A 110 11.88 -6.71 15.91
CA MET A 110 10.93 -7.75 15.51
C MET A 110 9.98 -7.30 14.39
N VAL A 111 9.33 -8.25 13.72
CA VAL A 111 8.30 -7.95 12.71
C VAL A 111 7.11 -7.19 13.32
N SER A 112 6.81 -7.37 14.61
CA SER A 112 5.84 -6.54 15.34
C SER A 112 6.24 -5.07 15.37
N ASN A 113 7.51 -4.77 15.70
CA ASN A 113 8.02 -3.39 15.68
C ASN A 113 7.96 -2.79 14.26
N LEU A 114 8.32 -3.59 13.25
CA LEU A 114 8.22 -3.18 11.84
C LEU A 114 6.78 -2.82 11.47
N LEU A 115 5.78 -3.58 11.94
CA LEU A 115 4.37 -3.28 11.71
C LEU A 115 3.99 -1.92 12.30
N ASP A 116 4.31 -1.71 13.59
CA ASP A 116 3.92 -0.51 14.31
C ASP A 116 4.55 0.75 13.67
N ASP A 117 5.82 0.69 13.35
CA ASP A 117 6.54 1.78 12.69
C ASP A 117 6.02 2.03 11.26
N TYR A 118 5.69 0.96 10.52
CA TYR A 118 5.13 1.07 9.18
C TYR A 118 3.72 1.68 9.20
N ILE A 119 2.89 1.32 10.17
CA ILE A 119 1.55 1.92 10.36
C ILE A 119 1.70 3.40 10.70
N HIS A 120 2.56 3.73 11.67
CA HIS A 120 2.82 5.14 12.01
C HIS A 120 3.29 5.95 10.80
N TYR A 121 4.18 5.39 9.98
CA TYR A 121 4.59 6.02 8.73
C TYR A 121 3.42 6.22 7.77
N LYS A 122 2.57 5.22 7.60
CA LYS A 122 1.40 5.28 6.73
C LYS A 122 0.37 6.30 7.21
N ASP A 123 0.10 6.33 8.50
CA ASP A 123 -0.85 7.28 9.11
C ASP A 123 -0.37 8.74 8.96
N LYS A 124 0.95 8.97 8.94
CA LYS A 124 1.55 10.29 8.83
C LYS A 124 1.75 10.79 7.40
N PHE A 125 2.08 9.89 6.46
CA PHE A 125 2.59 10.24 5.12
C PHE A 125 1.79 9.65 3.97
N SER A 126 0.65 9.02 4.23
CA SER A 126 -0.15 8.35 3.19
C SER A 126 -1.63 8.50 3.47
N ASP A 127 -2.39 8.87 2.45
CA ASP A 127 -3.85 9.01 2.51
C ASP A 127 -4.57 7.66 2.42
N TRP A 128 -4.27 6.72 3.30
CA TRP A 128 -5.06 5.51 3.37
C TRP A 128 -6.31 5.68 4.24
N SER A 129 -7.43 5.17 3.74
CA SER A 129 -8.69 5.25 4.47
C SER A 129 -8.67 4.35 5.71
N GLU A 130 -9.50 4.68 6.72
CA GLU A 130 -9.68 3.84 7.91
C GLU A 130 -10.03 2.39 7.54
N LYS A 131 -10.89 2.18 6.55
CA LYS A 131 -11.22 0.85 6.01
C LYS A 131 -10.02 0.09 5.45
N GLU A 132 -9.10 0.77 4.78
CA GLU A 132 -7.86 0.15 4.27
C GLU A 132 -6.92 -0.21 5.41
N ARG A 133 -6.81 0.66 6.42
CA ARG A 133 -6.06 0.41 7.64
C ARG A 133 -6.59 -0.83 8.38
N ASP A 134 -7.89 -0.91 8.61
CA ASP A 134 -8.53 -2.05 9.27
C ASP A 134 -8.33 -3.36 8.49
N LEU A 135 -8.48 -3.32 7.17
CA LEU A 135 -8.22 -4.48 6.32
C LEU A 135 -6.74 -4.89 6.33
N PHE A 136 -5.83 -3.95 6.47
CA PHE A 136 -4.40 -4.23 6.60
C PHE A 136 -4.13 -4.94 7.92
N LEU A 137 -4.61 -4.38 9.04
CA LEU A 137 -4.46 -4.96 10.38
C LEU A 137 -5.10 -6.34 10.51
N SER A 138 -6.32 -6.49 9.98
CA SER A 138 -7.03 -7.77 9.96
C SER A 138 -6.24 -8.85 9.20
N ARG A 139 -5.67 -8.53 8.04
CA ARG A 139 -4.82 -9.46 7.28
C ARG A 139 -3.52 -9.78 8.01
N TYR A 140 -2.88 -8.78 8.60
CA TYR A 140 -1.68 -9.01 9.41
C TYR A 140 -1.98 -9.97 10.56
N GLY A 141 -3.00 -9.68 11.37
CA GLY A 141 -3.39 -10.50 12.51
C GLY A 141 -3.75 -11.95 12.12
N ARG A 142 -4.42 -12.12 10.97
CA ARG A 142 -4.88 -13.44 10.52
C ARG A 142 -3.79 -14.29 9.87
N TYR A 143 -2.91 -13.69 9.08
CA TYR A 143 -2.02 -14.45 8.20
C TYR A 143 -0.53 -14.31 8.56
N ILE A 144 -0.09 -13.15 9.02
CA ILE A 144 1.33 -12.84 9.24
C ILE A 144 1.72 -13.05 10.70
N ARG A 145 0.93 -12.53 11.61
CA ARG A 145 1.15 -12.60 13.06
C ARG A 145 1.49 -13.99 13.57
N PRO A 146 0.75 -15.07 13.26
CA PRO A 146 0.99 -16.39 13.84
C PRO A 146 2.38 -16.96 13.55
N ILE A 147 3.03 -16.51 12.47
CA ILE A 147 4.28 -17.07 11.96
C ILE A 147 5.46 -16.10 12.15
N LEU A 148 5.27 -14.81 11.85
CA LEU A 148 6.38 -13.85 11.73
C LEU A 148 6.46 -12.82 12.86
N GLU A 149 5.42 -12.61 13.68
CA GLU A 149 5.36 -11.50 14.65
C GLU A 149 6.58 -11.43 15.58
N LYS A 150 7.04 -12.58 16.05
CA LYS A 150 8.16 -12.72 17.01
C LYS A 150 9.50 -13.02 16.33
N GLN A 151 9.58 -12.92 15.02
CA GLN A 151 10.84 -13.08 14.29
C GLN A 151 11.56 -11.74 14.20
N ALA A 152 12.89 -11.76 14.38
CA ALA A 152 13.69 -10.58 14.05
C ALA A 152 13.60 -10.30 12.54
N VAL A 153 13.44 -9.03 12.18
CA VAL A 153 13.27 -8.64 10.77
C VAL A 153 14.46 -9.09 9.91
N CYS A 154 15.67 -9.06 10.47
CA CYS A 154 16.90 -9.52 9.79
C CYS A 154 16.94 -11.03 9.52
N ASP A 155 16.17 -11.83 10.25
CA ASP A 155 16.18 -13.29 10.16
C ASP A 155 15.00 -13.84 9.33
N VAL A 156 14.11 -12.98 8.86
CA VAL A 156 12.98 -13.42 8.03
C VAL A 156 13.47 -13.88 6.65
N THR A 157 13.18 -15.14 6.33
CA THR A 157 13.57 -15.79 5.07
C THR A 157 12.41 -15.91 4.10
N ALA A 158 12.74 -16.15 2.83
CA ALA A 158 11.72 -16.41 1.80
C ALA A 158 10.91 -17.70 2.09
N ASP A 159 11.51 -18.69 2.74
CA ASP A 159 10.83 -19.93 3.14
C ASP A 159 9.77 -19.66 4.20
N GLN A 160 10.07 -18.81 5.18
CA GLN A 160 9.09 -18.39 6.19
C GLN A 160 7.94 -17.57 5.58
N VAL A 161 8.24 -16.71 4.60
CA VAL A 161 7.20 -16.01 3.83
C VAL A 161 6.37 -16.99 3.02
N ALA A 162 6.99 -18.01 2.43
CA ALA A 162 6.27 -19.08 1.73
C ALA A 162 5.35 -19.85 2.69
N THR A 163 5.81 -20.16 3.91
CA THR A 163 5.00 -20.79 4.97
C THR A 163 3.75 -19.95 5.30
N VAL A 164 3.87 -18.63 5.35
CA VAL A 164 2.71 -17.73 5.53
C VAL A 164 1.71 -17.87 4.38
N LEU A 165 2.17 -18.00 3.14
CA LEU A 165 1.34 -17.91 1.94
C LEU A 165 0.79 -19.25 1.47
N GLN A 166 1.53 -20.36 1.67
CA GLN A 166 1.18 -21.71 1.18
C GLN A 166 -0.25 -22.16 1.49
N PRO A 167 -0.79 -21.98 2.72
CA PRO A 167 -2.11 -22.52 3.09
C PRO A 167 -3.25 -22.00 2.22
N PHE A 168 -3.11 -20.82 1.63
CA PHE A 168 -4.19 -20.19 0.86
C PHE A 168 -3.82 -19.79 -0.57
N CYS A 169 -2.61 -20.12 -1.03
CA CYS A 169 -2.18 -19.83 -2.40
C CYS A 169 -3.07 -20.45 -3.47
N LYS A 170 -3.48 -21.72 -3.28
CA LYS A 170 -4.33 -22.45 -4.25
C LYS A 170 -5.79 -22.06 -4.14
N GLU A 171 -6.31 -21.99 -2.92
CA GLU A 171 -7.75 -21.76 -2.70
C GLU A 171 -8.15 -20.29 -2.81
N HIS A 172 -7.29 -19.40 -2.35
CA HIS A 172 -7.54 -17.96 -2.29
C HIS A 172 -6.38 -17.12 -2.87
N PRO A 173 -6.03 -17.31 -4.16
CA PRO A 173 -4.86 -16.67 -4.78
C PRO A 173 -4.90 -15.13 -4.71
N ALA A 174 -6.11 -14.54 -4.76
CA ALA A 174 -6.27 -13.09 -4.60
C ALA A 174 -5.88 -12.59 -3.20
N VAL A 175 -6.15 -13.39 -2.15
CA VAL A 175 -5.73 -13.08 -0.78
C VAL A 175 -4.23 -13.24 -0.65
N ALA A 176 -3.66 -14.33 -1.18
CA ALA A 176 -2.22 -14.56 -1.19
C ALA A 176 -1.46 -13.40 -1.86
N LYS A 177 -1.95 -12.93 -3.02
CA LYS A 177 -1.39 -11.75 -3.72
C LYS A 177 -1.42 -10.49 -2.84
N LYS A 178 -2.52 -10.27 -2.11
CA LYS A 178 -2.65 -9.10 -1.21
C LYS A 178 -1.71 -9.20 -0.02
N VAL A 179 -1.63 -10.35 0.66
CA VAL A 179 -0.73 -10.57 1.82
C VAL A 179 0.72 -10.46 1.39
N ARG A 180 1.11 -11.08 0.26
CA ARG A 180 2.44 -10.91 -0.33
C ARG A 180 2.76 -9.44 -0.60
N GLY A 181 1.80 -8.70 -1.18
CA GLY A 181 1.96 -7.27 -1.44
C GLY A 181 2.13 -6.43 -0.17
N MET A 182 1.51 -6.84 0.95
CA MET A 182 1.72 -6.20 2.26
C MET A 182 3.15 -6.43 2.74
N LEU A 183 3.59 -7.67 2.84
CA LEU A 183 4.95 -8.02 3.25
C LEU A 183 5.99 -7.30 2.38
N ARG A 184 5.82 -7.32 1.05
CA ARG A 184 6.73 -6.62 0.14
C ARG A 184 6.87 -5.13 0.45
N ARG A 185 5.75 -4.44 0.72
CA ARG A 185 5.79 -3.01 1.06
C ARG A 185 6.44 -2.76 2.42
N MET A 186 6.16 -3.59 3.42
CA MET A 186 6.78 -3.48 4.75
C MET A 186 8.30 -3.68 4.66
N PHE A 187 8.78 -4.74 4.00
CA PHE A 187 10.21 -5.02 3.85
C PHE A 187 10.92 -4.00 2.94
N ALA A 188 10.26 -3.50 1.89
CA ALA A 188 10.80 -2.43 1.06
C ALA A 188 10.98 -1.13 1.87
N TRP A 189 10.02 -0.79 2.72
CA TRP A 189 10.11 0.35 3.62
C TRP A 189 11.20 0.16 4.67
N ALA A 190 11.31 -1.03 5.29
CA ALA A 190 12.37 -1.36 6.24
C ALA A 190 13.76 -1.20 5.62
N ARG A 191 13.93 -1.65 4.37
CA ARG A 191 15.17 -1.49 3.61
C ARG A 191 15.49 -0.01 3.34
N ALA A 192 14.51 0.77 2.90
CA ALA A 192 14.69 2.20 2.67
C ALA A 192 15.09 2.99 3.94
N ARG A 193 14.75 2.45 5.12
CA ARG A 193 15.11 3.01 6.43
C ARG A 193 16.43 2.46 6.99
N GLY A 194 17.10 1.53 6.30
CA GLY A 194 18.30 0.86 6.82
C GLY A 194 18.04 -0.11 7.97
N ILE A 195 16.78 -0.48 8.23
CA ILE A 195 16.39 -1.45 9.26
C ILE A 195 16.69 -2.87 8.80
N PHE A 196 16.63 -3.12 7.50
CA PHE A 196 16.82 -4.41 6.87
C PHE A 196 17.75 -4.30 5.65
N GLU A 197 18.85 -5.02 5.67
CA GLU A 197 19.88 -5.02 4.61
C GLU A 197 20.02 -6.38 3.90
N GLY A 198 19.32 -7.40 4.36
CA GLY A 198 19.38 -8.76 3.83
C GLY A 198 18.78 -8.93 2.42
N ALA A 199 18.79 -10.15 1.90
CA ALA A 199 18.07 -10.52 0.68
C ALA A 199 16.56 -10.30 0.87
N ASP A 200 15.85 -9.88 -0.20
CA ASP A 200 14.41 -9.63 -0.12
C ASP A 200 13.65 -10.95 0.15
N PRO A 201 13.05 -11.13 1.35
CA PRO A 201 12.33 -12.36 1.67
C PRO A 201 11.02 -12.50 0.84
N VAL A 202 10.62 -11.45 0.13
CA VAL A 202 9.40 -11.40 -0.69
C VAL A 202 9.74 -11.33 -2.19
N ASP A 203 10.97 -11.65 -2.57
CA ASP A 203 11.40 -11.67 -3.98
C ASP A 203 10.48 -12.62 -4.78
N PRO A 204 9.76 -12.10 -5.81
CA PRO A 204 8.86 -12.91 -6.63
C PRO A 204 9.57 -14.07 -7.32
N LYS A 205 10.85 -13.92 -7.69
CA LYS A 205 11.63 -14.97 -8.38
C LYS A 205 11.92 -16.14 -7.43
N VAL A 206 12.26 -15.85 -6.17
CA VAL A 206 12.51 -16.87 -5.16
C VAL A 206 11.20 -17.54 -4.73
N LEU A 207 10.17 -16.76 -4.41
CA LEU A 207 8.86 -17.27 -4.01
C LEU A 207 8.18 -18.09 -5.11
N PHE A 208 8.48 -17.85 -6.37
CA PHE A 208 7.99 -18.67 -7.49
C PHE A 208 8.39 -20.15 -7.37
N HIS A 209 9.55 -20.45 -6.80
CA HIS A 209 10.05 -21.82 -6.60
C HIS A 209 9.52 -22.46 -5.31
N LEU A 210 9.10 -21.64 -4.33
CA LEU A 210 8.66 -22.10 -3.01
C LEU A 210 7.14 -22.25 -2.91
N LEU A 211 6.38 -21.53 -3.75
CA LEU A 211 4.92 -21.52 -3.68
C LEU A 211 4.29 -22.44 -4.72
N PRO A 212 3.18 -23.13 -4.39
CA PRO A 212 2.43 -23.89 -5.35
C PRO A 212 1.90 -22.94 -6.44
N ARG A 213 1.99 -23.39 -7.71
CA ARG A 213 1.46 -22.63 -8.84
C ARG A 213 -0.07 -22.56 -8.71
N ALA A 214 -0.59 -21.38 -8.41
CA ALA A 214 -2.00 -21.12 -8.60
C ALA A 214 -2.21 -20.92 -10.11
N GLN A 215 -3.11 -21.70 -10.71
CA GLN A 215 -3.62 -21.28 -12.02
C GLN A 215 -4.58 -20.11 -11.77
N PRO A 216 -4.26 -18.89 -12.19
CA PRO A 216 -5.21 -17.80 -12.13
C PRO A 216 -6.33 -18.15 -13.10
N LYS A 217 -7.45 -18.63 -12.60
CA LYS A 217 -8.70 -18.56 -13.37
C LYS A 217 -9.06 -17.09 -13.36
N ASP A 218 -8.94 -16.43 -14.50
CA ASP A 218 -9.50 -15.09 -14.70
C ASP A 218 -11.01 -15.19 -14.45
N ARG A 219 -11.40 -14.93 -13.22
CA ARG A 219 -12.82 -14.88 -12.84
C ARG A 219 -13.25 -13.43 -13.02
N HIS A 220 -13.87 -13.15 -14.12
CA HIS A 220 -14.68 -11.95 -14.27
C HIS A 220 -15.84 -11.98 -13.25
N MET A 221 -16.39 -10.80 -12.92
CA MET A 221 -17.58 -10.75 -12.08
C MET A 221 -18.74 -11.39 -12.84
N ALA A 222 -19.39 -12.39 -12.23
CA ALA A 222 -20.51 -13.08 -12.84
C ALA A 222 -21.58 -12.08 -13.30
N MET A 223 -21.85 -12.04 -14.60
CA MET A 223 -22.78 -11.12 -15.24
C MET A 223 -24.14 -11.80 -15.48
N LEU A 224 -25.15 -11.03 -15.73
CA LEU A 224 -26.41 -11.51 -16.27
C LEU A 224 -26.35 -11.48 -17.80
N ALA A 225 -26.84 -12.51 -18.47
CA ALA A 225 -26.95 -12.49 -19.93
C ALA A 225 -27.80 -11.29 -20.38
N VAL A 226 -27.38 -10.61 -21.44
CA VAL A 226 -28.05 -9.38 -21.90
C VAL A 226 -29.56 -9.62 -22.07
N ARG A 227 -29.95 -10.70 -22.73
CA ARG A 227 -31.36 -11.08 -22.95
C ARG A 227 -32.21 -11.27 -21.69
N ASP A 228 -31.56 -11.54 -20.54
CA ASP A 228 -32.25 -11.74 -19.25
C ASP A 228 -32.39 -10.45 -18.45
N VAL A 229 -31.73 -9.35 -18.87
CA VAL A 229 -31.78 -8.06 -18.17
C VAL A 229 -33.20 -7.51 -18.09
N PRO A 230 -34.02 -7.48 -19.16
CA PRO A 230 -35.38 -6.98 -19.08
C PRO A 230 -36.24 -7.78 -18.09
N ARG A 231 -36.11 -9.11 -18.07
CA ARG A 231 -36.80 -9.99 -17.10
C ARG A 231 -36.41 -9.69 -15.66
N PHE A 232 -35.09 -9.53 -15.44
CA PHE A 232 -34.57 -9.16 -14.13
C PHE A 232 -35.11 -7.81 -13.66
N MET A 233 -35.09 -6.81 -14.54
CA MET A 233 -35.59 -5.47 -14.23
C MET A 233 -37.10 -5.44 -13.99
N ALA A 234 -37.87 -6.18 -14.76
CA ALA A 234 -39.33 -6.30 -14.53
C ALA A 234 -39.63 -6.83 -13.12
N MET A 235 -38.88 -7.87 -12.68
CA MET A 235 -39.04 -8.44 -11.35
C MET A 235 -38.48 -7.51 -10.24
N LEU A 236 -37.36 -6.82 -10.51
CA LEU A 236 -36.76 -5.86 -9.55
C LEU A 236 -37.71 -4.69 -9.26
N ARG A 237 -38.40 -4.21 -10.25
CA ARG A 237 -39.34 -3.06 -10.13
C ARG A 237 -40.58 -3.37 -9.29
N THR A 238 -40.98 -4.64 -9.21
CA THR A 238 -42.08 -5.04 -8.31
C THR A 238 -41.67 -5.17 -6.85
N ARG A 239 -40.35 -5.10 -6.55
CA ARG A 239 -39.83 -5.19 -5.18
C ARG A 239 -39.85 -3.85 -4.47
N GLU A 240 -40.28 -3.86 -3.23
CA GLU A 240 -40.24 -2.71 -2.36
C GLU A 240 -38.89 -2.55 -1.64
N GLY A 241 -38.64 -1.35 -1.13
CA GLY A 241 -37.50 -1.01 -0.27
C GLY A 241 -36.32 -0.36 -0.99
N ALA A 242 -35.58 0.42 -0.22
CA ALA A 242 -34.47 1.22 -0.72
C ALA A 242 -33.37 0.43 -1.41
N ALA A 243 -33.11 -0.81 -0.99
CA ALA A 243 -32.07 -1.65 -1.60
C ALA A 243 -32.43 -2.06 -3.05
N ALA A 244 -33.71 -2.35 -3.32
CA ALA A 244 -34.18 -2.68 -4.66
C ALA A 244 -34.13 -1.45 -5.58
N ARG A 245 -34.60 -0.29 -5.10
CA ARG A 245 -34.54 0.97 -5.85
C ARG A 245 -33.11 1.41 -6.11
N CYS A 246 -32.21 1.24 -5.16
CA CYS A 246 -30.81 1.56 -5.30
C CYS A 246 -30.09 0.62 -6.31
N LEU A 247 -30.45 -0.67 -6.33
CA LEU A 247 -29.93 -1.62 -7.34
C LEU A 247 -30.44 -1.25 -8.74
N GLU A 248 -31.72 -0.90 -8.88
CA GLU A 248 -32.29 -0.41 -10.13
C GLU A 248 -31.55 0.84 -10.63
N PHE A 249 -31.33 1.83 -9.75
CA PHE A 249 -30.56 3.03 -10.06
C PHE A 249 -29.13 2.69 -10.52
N ALA A 250 -28.44 1.77 -9.82
CA ALA A 250 -27.09 1.35 -10.18
C ALA A 250 -27.03 0.68 -11.56
N ILE A 251 -28.05 -0.12 -11.92
CA ILE A 251 -28.14 -0.77 -13.25
C ILE A 251 -28.37 0.28 -14.34
N LEU A 252 -29.37 1.13 -14.16
CA LEU A 252 -29.75 2.14 -15.14
C LEU A 252 -28.65 3.19 -15.39
N THR A 253 -27.82 3.47 -14.38
CA THR A 253 -26.69 4.40 -14.46
C THR A 253 -25.35 3.72 -14.76
N ALA A 254 -25.30 2.40 -14.86
CA ALA A 254 -24.09 1.59 -15.06
C ALA A 254 -22.97 1.90 -14.06
N THR A 255 -23.31 2.33 -12.84
CA THR A 255 -22.36 2.77 -11.82
C THR A 255 -21.93 1.67 -10.85
N ARG A 256 -20.87 1.91 -10.07
CA ARG A 256 -20.43 0.98 -9.02
C ARG A 256 -21.43 0.98 -7.86
N SER A 257 -21.62 -0.19 -7.25
CA SER A 257 -22.52 -0.35 -6.09
C SER A 257 -22.23 0.64 -4.95
N SER A 258 -20.95 0.96 -4.71
CA SER A 258 -20.57 1.95 -3.71
C SER A 258 -21.07 3.34 -4.04
N ASN A 259 -20.97 3.76 -5.31
CA ASN A 259 -21.40 5.08 -5.72
C ASN A 259 -22.91 5.23 -5.59
N ALA A 260 -23.67 4.24 -6.08
CA ALA A 260 -25.14 4.26 -5.95
C ALA A 260 -25.61 4.29 -4.49
N ARG A 261 -24.99 3.48 -3.61
CA ARG A 261 -25.35 3.45 -2.19
C ARG A 261 -24.99 4.73 -1.43
N LEU A 262 -23.96 5.45 -1.86
CA LEU A 262 -23.47 6.70 -1.30
C LEU A 262 -24.05 7.93 -2.00
N ALA A 263 -24.97 7.74 -2.95
CA ALA A 263 -25.57 8.84 -3.71
C ALA A 263 -26.37 9.76 -2.81
N LYS A 264 -26.11 11.07 -2.94
CA LYS A 264 -26.80 12.12 -2.18
C LYS A 264 -27.64 12.99 -3.09
N TRP A 265 -28.67 13.60 -2.52
CA TRP A 265 -29.56 14.48 -3.25
C TRP A 265 -28.86 15.71 -3.82
N GLU A 266 -27.85 16.23 -3.16
CA GLU A 266 -27.05 17.39 -3.58
C GLU A 266 -26.23 17.13 -4.84
N GLU A 267 -26.00 15.86 -5.19
CA GLU A 267 -25.23 15.45 -6.36
C GLU A 267 -26.10 15.42 -7.65
N ILE A 268 -27.41 15.60 -7.54
CA ILE A 268 -28.34 15.57 -8.68
C ILE A 268 -28.56 16.95 -9.24
N ASP A 269 -28.07 17.19 -10.45
CA ASP A 269 -28.39 18.36 -11.26
C ASP A 269 -29.69 18.08 -12.05
N TRP A 270 -30.81 18.58 -11.53
CA TRP A 270 -32.14 18.36 -12.10
C TRP A 270 -32.36 19.08 -13.43
N GLU A 271 -31.71 20.22 -13.62
CA GLU A 271 -31.83 21.01 -14.88
C GLU A 271 -31.13 20.30 -16.02
N LYS A 272 -29.89 19.85 -15.78
CA LYS A 272 -29.10 19.14 -16.78
C LYS A 272 -29.42 17.67 -16.89
N LYS A 273 -30.25 17.13 -15.98
CA LYS A 273 -30.52 15.70 -15.83
C LYS A 273 -29.21 14.89 -15.70
N GLN A 274 -28.38 15.26 -14.73
CA GLN A 274 -27.07 14.67 -14.49
C GLN A 274 -26.88 14.32 -13.03
N TRP A 275 -26.15 13.26 -12.78
CA TRP A 275 -25.61 12.95 -11.46
C TRP A 275 -24.12 13.22 -11.46
N VAL A 276 -23.67 14.13 -10.61
CA VAL A 276 -22.27 14.54 -10.47
C VAL A 276 -21.67 13.82 -9.27
N ILE A 277 -20.86 12.79 -9.52
CA ILE A 277 -20.20 12.03 -8.48
C ILE A 277 -18.85 12.68 -8.18
N PRO A 278 -18.61 13.20 -6.95
CA PRO A 278 -17.36 13.85 -6.60
C PRO A 278 -16.15 12.93 -6.78
N ALA A 279 -15.03 13.48 -7.23
CA ALA A 279 -13.78 12.75 -7.47
C ALA A 279 -13.31 11.94 -6.25
N GLU A 280 -13.50 12.45 -5.04
CA GLU A 280 -13.18 11.80 -3.76
C GLU A 280 -13.94 10.50 -3.51
N LYS A 281 -15.14 10.34 -4.08
CA LYS A 281 -15.93 9.10 -4.02
C LYS A 281 -15.49 8.05 -5.04
N MET A 282 -14.58 8.41 -5.94
CA MET A 282 -14.13 7.51 -6.99
C MET A 282 -12.99 6.63 -6.49
N LYS A 283 -13.05 5.32 -6.81
CA LYS A 283 -12.07 4.31 -6.37
C LYS A 283 -10.65 4.52 -6.94
N VAL A 284 -10.55 5.21 -8.05
CA VAL A 284 -9.27 5.58 -8.66
C VAL A 284 -9.15 7.07 -8.48
N SER A 285 -8.03 7.57 -7.97
CA SER A 285 -7.74 9.01 -7.89
C SER A 285 -8.07 9.67 -9.22
N ALA A 286 -9.27 10.21 -9.31
CA ALA A 286 -9.70 11.02 -10.44
C ALA A 286 -9.45 12.47 -10.01
N ASN A 287 -8.89 13.26 -10.91
CA ASN A 287 -8.75 14.69 -10.67
C ASN A 287 -10.08 15.41 -10.93
N ASP A 288 -11.04 14.71 -11.59
CA ASP A 288 -12.30 15.29 -12.05
C ASP A 288 -13.48 14.46 -11.57
N ASP A 289 -14.61 15.15 -11.35
CA ASP A 289 -15.88 14.56 -11.02
C ASP A 289 -16.40 13.66 -12.15
N HIS A 290 -17.09 12.60 -11.80
CA HIS A 290 -17.73 11.74 -12.78
C HIS A 290 -19.18 12.15 -13.00
N VAL A 291 -19.46 12.75 -14.16
CA VAL A 291 -20.80 13.16 -14.55
C VAL A 291 -21.52 12.00 -15.25
N VAL A 292 -22.63 11.55 -14.70
CA VAL A 292 -23.48 10.48 -15.25
C VAL A 292 -24.76 11.08 -15.80
N PRO A 293 -25.05 10.95 -17.12
CA PRO A 293 -26.33 11.40 -17.67
C PRO A 293 -27.48 10.51 -17.18
N LEU A 294 -28.59 11.12 -16.80
CA LEU A 294 -29.76 10.45 -16.25
C LEU A 294 -30.83 10.28 -17.34
N SER A 295 -31.22 9.04 -17.59
CA SER A 295 -32.33 8.70 -18.48
C SER A 295 -33.67 9.08 -17.87
N GLU A 296 -34.74 9.11 -18.69
CA GLU A 296 -36.09 9.42 -18.22
C GLU A 296 -36.57 8.46 -17.11
N GLN A 297 -36.22 7.17 -17.25
CA GLN A 297 -36.53 6.16 -16.24
C GLN A 297 -35.84 6.44 -14.90
N VAL A 298 -34.59 6.92 -14.94
CA VAL A 298 -33.85 7.29 -13.72
C VAL A 298 -34.46 8.55 -13.11
N ILE A 299 -34.82 9.55 -13.90
CA ILE A 299 -35.47 10.77 -13.38
C ILE A 299 -36.78 10.39 -12.68
N LYS A 300 -37.63 9.55 -13.30
CA LYS A 300 -38.85 9.08 -12.68
C LYS A 300 -38.60 8.33 -11.35
N LEU A 301 -37.63 7.43 -11.34
CA LEU A 301 -37.23 6.73 -10.12
C LEU A 301 -36.79 7.72 -9.01
N LEU A 302 -36.02 8.75 -9.36
CA LEU A 302 -35.57 9.76 -8.40
C LEU A 302 -36.74 10.64 -7.90
N GLU A 303 -37.70 10.97 -8.75
CA GLU A 303 -38.93 11.69 -8.34
C GLU A 303 -39.76 10.87 -7.34
N GLU A 304 -39.95 9.57 -7.59
CA GLU A 304 -40.61 8.65 -6.66
C GLU A 304 -39.89 8.59 -5.32
N MET A 305 -38.55 8.49 -5.32
CA MET A 305 -37.75 8.49 -4.09
C MET A 305 -37.78 9.86 -3.37
N LYS A 306 -37.83 10.96 -4.13
CA LYS A 306 -37.89 12.32 -3.59
C LYS A 306 -39.19 12.59 -2.84
N ALA A 307 -40.31 12.03 -3.27
CA ALA A 307 -41.59 12.13 -2.58
C ALA A 307 -41.57 11.51 -1.18
N GLN A 308 -40.64 10.58 -0.92
CA GLN A 308 -40.45 9.90 0.37
C GLN A 308 -39.16 10.32 1.07
N ARG A 309 -38.59 11.47 0.70
CA ARG A 309 -37.27 11.91 1.21
C ARG A 309 -37.31 12.18 2.70
N TYR A 310 -36.40 11.52 3.45
CA TYR A 310 -36.17 11.74 4.88
C TYR A 310 -34.67 11.71 5.28
N SER A 311 -33.76 11.62 4.30
CA SER A 311 -32.31 11.54 4.51
C SER A 311 -31.57 12.39 3.48
N GLU A 312 -30.29 12.65 3.72
CA GLU A 312 -29.39 13.22 2.72
C GLU A 312 -29.09 12.23 1.57
N TYR A 313 -29.08 10.92 1.88
CA TYR A 313 -28.91 9.86 0.89
C TYR A 313 -30.19 9.64 0.09
N ILE A 314 -30.04 9.32 -1.20
CA ILE A 314 -31.18 9.02 -2.08
C ILE A 314 -31.81 7.68 -1.67
N PHE A 315 -30.98 6.70 -1.29
CA PHE A 315 -31.40 5.35 -0.90
C PHE A 315 -30.91 5.01 0.50
N PRO A 316 -31.49 5.57 1.55
CA PRO A 316 -31.04 5.32 2.91
C PRO A 316 -31.40 3.92 3.40
N SER A 317 -30.60 3.38 4.32
CA SER A 317 -30.97 2.19 5.08
C SER A 317 -32.15 2.50 6.05
N PRO A 318 -32.80 1.48 6.62
CA PRO A 318 -33.82 1.71 7.64
C PRO A 318 -33.31 2.51 8.85
N ARG A 319 -32.01 2.53 9.10
CA ARG A 319 -31.36 3.32 10.15
C ARG A 319 -30.96 4.74 9.69
N GLN A 320 -31.43 5.18 8.52
CA GLN A 320 -31.10 6.48 7.90
C GLN A 320 -29.63 6.66 7.55
N THR A 321 -28.88 5.57 7.48
CA THR A 321 -27.46 5.54 7.06
C THR A 321 -27.31 4.92 5.67
N VAL A 322 -26.09 4.74 5.22
CA VAL A 322 -25.77 4.08 3.95
C VAL A 322 -26.20 2.61 3.98
N LEU A 323 -26.73 2.10 2.89
CA LEU A 323 -26.99 0.68 2.68
C LEU A 323 -25.70 -0.15 2.81
N SER A 324 -25.78 -1.34 3.40
CA SER A 324 -24.64 -2.24 3.55
C SER A 324 -24.07 -2.71 2.21
N ASP A 325 -22.80 -3.13 2.20
CA ASP A 325 -22.14 -3.69 1.00
C ASP A 325 -22.86 -4.94 0.46
N GLY A 326 -23.55 -5.68 1.33
CA GLY A 326 -24.31 -6.90 0.98
C GLY A 326 -25.71 -6.67 0.45
N ALA A 327 -26.26 -5.44 0.59
CA ALA A 327 -27.68 -5.17 0.31
C ALA A 327 -28.12 -5.58 -1.10
N PHE A 328 -27.35 -5.22 -2.12
CA PHE A 328 -27.65 -5.60 -3.51
C PHE A 328 -27.60 -7.11 -3.73
N ARG A 329 -26.61 -7.75 -3.14
CA ARG A 329 -26.45 -9.20 -3.25
C ARG A 329 -27.64 -9.93 -2.65
N SER A 330 -28.10 -9.51 -1.48
CA SER A 330 -29.29 -10.11 -0.83
C SER A 330 -30.54 -9.97 -1.70
N VAL A 331 -30.75 -8.82 -2.35
CA VAL A 331 -31.85 -8.63 -3.30
C VAL A 331 -31.74 -9.58 -4.49
N ILE A 332 -30.55 -9.70 -5.11
CA ILE A 332 -30.33 -10.56 -6.27
C ILE A 332 -30.53 -12.06 -5.89
N GLU A 333 -29.99 -12.49 -4.75
CA GLU A 333 -30.13 -13.87 -4.26
C GLU A 333 -31.61 -14.22 -4.00
N ALA A 334 -32.35 -13.31 -3.36
CA ALA A 334 -33.78 -13.50 -3.13
C ALA A 334 -34.58 -13.58 -4.44
N MET A 335 -34.28 -12.73 -5.41
CA MET A 335 -34.91 -12.77 -6.75
C MET A 335 -34.54 -14.03 -7.52
N HIS A 336 -33.30 -14.49 -7.42
CA HIS A 336 -32.84 -15.71 -8.03
C HIS A 336 -33.64 -16.93 -7.50
N MET A 337 -33.77 -17.03 -6.18
CA MET A 337 -34.51 -18.14 -5.54
C MET A 337 -35.99 -18.11 -5.90
N GLU A 338 -36.62 -16.93 -5.89
CA GLU A 338 -38.01 -16.75 -6.27
C GLU A 338 -38.25 -17.14 -7.75
N SER A 339 -37.36 -16.73 -8.65
CA SER A 339 -37.43 -17.10 -10.08
C SER A 339 -37.29 -18.59 -10.29
N LEU A 340 -36.42 -19.28 -9.53
CA LEU A 340 -36.33 -20.74 -9.55
C LEU A 340 -37.61 -21.40 -9.07
N GLN A 341 -38.21 -20.92 -7.98
CA GLN A 341 -39.50 -21.44 -7.46
C GLN A 341 -40.64 -21.31 -8.47
N ARG A 342 -40.60 -20.26 -9.30
CA ARG A 342 -41.57 -20.05 -10.38
C ARG A 342 -41.31 -20.90 -11.63
N GLY A 343 -40.21 -21.68 -11.65
CA GLY A 343 -39.79 -22.44 -12.82
C GLY A 343 -39.27 -21.60 -14.00
N GLU A 344 -38.90 -20.36 -13.74
CA GLU A 344 -38.48 -19.40 -14.80
C GLU A 344 -36.97 -19.40 -15.04
N GLY A 345 -36.23 -20.30 -14.37
CA GLY A 345 -34.78 -20.29 -14.32
C GLY A 345 -34.25 -19.17 -13.41
N GLY A 346 -33.01 -19.30 -12.95
CA GLY A 346 -32.39 -18.28 -12.06
C GLY A 346 -31.74 -17.15 -12.82
N PHE A 347 -31.15 -16.21 -12.07
CA PHE A 347 -30.35 -15.12 -12.59
C PHE A 347 -28.85 -15.47 -12.43
N VAL A 348 -28.28 -16.11 -13.45
CA VAL A 348 -26.93 -16.69 -13.42
C VAL A 348 -26.09 -16.21 -14.59
N ASP A 349 -24.78 -16.31 -14.45
CA ASP A 349 -23.84 -16.07 -15.54
C ASP A 349 -23.89 -17.26 -16.52
N PRO A 350 -23.98 -17.01 -17.83
CA PRO A 350 -24.07 -18.09 -18.84
C PRO A 350 -22.79 -18.90 -18.97
N LYS A 351 -21.64 -18.38 -18.55
CA LYS A 351 -20.32 -19.01 -18.74
C LYS A 351 -19.63 -19.39 -17.44
N GLN A 352 -19.92 -18.69 -16.33
CA GLN A 352 -19.22 -18.90 -15.08
C GLN A 352 -19.92 -19.94 -14.19
N LYS A 353 -19.08 -20.77 -13.57
CA LYS A 353 -19.55 -21.79 -12.61
C LYS A 353 -18.91 -21.55 -11.23
N THR A 354 -19.60 -21.94 -10.18
CA THR A 354 -19.07 -22.01 -8.81
C THR A 354 -18.01 -23.10 -8.69
N LYS A 355 -17.40 -23.25 -7.52
CA LYS A 355 -16.47 -24.35 -7.23
C LYS A 355 -17.16 -25.73 -7.37
N ASP A 356 -18.44 -25.79 -7.06
CA ASP A 356 -19.26 -26.99 -7.08
C ASP A 356 -19.85 -27.30 -8.46
N GLY A 357 -19.43 -26.57 -9.50
CA GLY A 357 -19.85 -26.77 -10.88
C GLY A 357 -21.21 -26.17 -11.23
N LEU A 358 -21.94 -25.57 -10.29
CA LEU A 358 -23.22 -24.90 -10.52
C LEU A 358 -23.03 -23.56 -11.23
N PRO A 359 -23.99 -23.06 -12.02
CA PRO A 359 -23.95 -21.73 -12.61
C PRO A 359 -23.79 -20.67 -11.52
N ALA A 360 -22.91 -19.70 -11.75
CA ALA A 360 -22.64 -18.63 -10.78
C ALA A 360 -23.77 -17.62 -10.80
N ILE A 361 -24.37 -17.29 -9.65
CA ILE A 361 -25.36 -16.22 -9.52
C ILE A 361 -24.73 -14.89 -9.94
N ALA A 362 -25.45 -14.13 -10.76
CA ALA A 362 -25.00 -12.83 -11.22
C ALA A 362 -24.74 -11.88 -10.04
N THR A 363 -23.66 -11.14 -10.13
CA THR A 363 -23.24 -10.19 -9.07
C THR A 363 -23.77 -8.79 -9.33
N PRO A 364 -23.90 -7.92 -8.32
CA PRO A 364 -24.29 -6.53 -8.53
C PRO A 364 -23.42 -5.81 -9.58
N HIS A 365 -22.12 -6.00 -9.53
CA HIS A 365 -21.18 -5.44 -10.50
C HIS A 365 -21.36 -6.06 -11.90
N GLY A 366 -21.58 -7.36 -11.95
CA GLY A 366 -21.84 -8.08 -13.20
C GLY A 366 -23.08 -7.55 -13.91
N ILE A 367 -24.21 -7.41 -13.19
CA ILE A 367 -25.47 -6.92 -13.77
C ILE A 367 -25.35 -5.45 -14.18
N ALA A 368 -24.92 -4.58 -13.26
CA ALA A 368 -24.91 -3.14 -13.51
C ALA A 368 -23.89 -2.70 -14.57
N ARG A 369 -22.74 -3.39 -14.68
CA ARG A 369 -21.63 -2.91 -15.50
C ARG A 369 -21.21 -3.88 -16.60
N ALA A 370 -21.02 -5.16 -16.27
CA ALA A 370 -20.60 -6.10 -17.29
C ALA A 370 -21.73 -6.38 -18.30
N SER A 371 -22.98 -6.52 -17.84
CA SER A 371 -24.12 -6.66 -18.78
C SER A 371 -24.34 -5.43 -19.64
N PHE A 372 -24.21 -4.21 -19.09
CA PHE A 372 -24.22 -2.96 -19.85
C PHE A 372 -23.11 -2.93 -20.92
N ARG A 373 -21.87 -3.27 -20.52
CA ARG A 373 -20.74 -3.26 -21.45
C ARG A 373 -20.93 -4.27 -22.58
N THR A 374 -21.45 -5.46 -22.26
CA THR A 374 -21.77 -6.48 -23.26
C THR A 374 -22.91 -6.04 -24.18
N TRP A 375 -23.97 -5.44 -23.61
CA TRP A 375 -25.09 -4.90 -24.39
C TRP A 375 -24.65 -3.81 -25.37
N ALA A 376 -23.73 -2.92 -24.95
CA ALA A 376 -23.25 -1.82 -25.80
C ALA A 376 -22.45 -2.31 -27.02
N GLN A 377 -22.02 -3.57 -27.03
CA GLN A 377 -21.27 -4.19 -28.13
C GLN A 377 -21.97 -5.44 -28.67
N ASP A 378 -23.27 -5.58 -28.40
CA ASP A 378 -24.06 -6.70 -28.83
C ASP A 378 -24.38 -6.57 -30.32
N ASP A 379 -23.90 -7.51 -31.14
CA ASP A 379 -24.06 -7.55 -32.58
C ASP A 379 -25.45 -8.07 -32.99
N GLU A 380 -26.05 -8.94 -32.19
CA GLU A 380 -27.42 -9.42 -32.44
C GLU A 380 -28.44 -8.28 -32.30
N LEU A 381 -28.18 -7.33 -31.38
CA LEU A 381 -29.00 -6.10 -31.22
C LEU A 381 -28.55 -4.96 -32.14
N GLY A 382 -27.47 -5.12 -32.89
CA GLY A 382 -26.88 -4.09 -33.75
C GLY A 382 -26.25 -2.92 -32.99
N ASN A 383 -25.99 -3.10 -31.68
CA ASN A 383 -25.44 -2.08 -30.80
C ASN A 383 -23.95 -1.84 -31.07
N ASP A 384 -23.22 -2.84 -31.54
CA ASP A 384 -21.81 -2.75 -31.97
C ASP A 384 -21.58 -1.70 -33.07
N ARG A 385 -22.57 -1.50 -33.94
CA ARG A 385 -22.53 -0.49 -35.00
C ARG A 385 -23.12 0.85 -34.57
N ARG A 386 -24.04 0.82 -33.61
CA ARG A 386 -24.72 2.02 -33.10
C ARG A 386 -23.89 2.79 -32.11
N PHE A 387 -23.16 2.10 -31.22
CA PHE A 387 -22.47 2.71 -30.09
C PHE A 387 -20.96 2.53 -30.18
N ASN A 388 -20.24 3.64 -30.00
CA ASN A 388 -18.80 3.59 -29.93
C ASN A 388 -18.35 2.96 -28.60
N GLU A 389 -17.44 1.97 -28.68
CA GLU A 389 -16.87 1.27 -27.53
C GLU A 389 -16.32 2.24 -26.46
N ARG A 390 -15.63 3.28 -26.90
CA ARG A 390 -15.08 4.29 -26.02
C ARG A 390 -16.15 5.05 -25.23
N VAL A 391 -17.31 5.33 -25.82
CA VAL A 391 -18.43 5.98 -25.12
C VAL A 391 -18.92 5.08 -23.99
N ALA A 392 -19.00 3.75 -24.21
CA ALA A 392 -19.34 2.79 -23.17
C ALA A 392 -18.32 2.79 -22.02
N GLU A 393 -17.00 2.85 -22.32
CA GLU A 393 -15.97 2.94 -21.29
C GLU A 393 -16.04 4.26 -20.51
N LEU A 394 -16.40 5.38 -21.15
CA LEU A 394 -16.63 6.65 -20.47
C LEU A 394 -17.85 6.61 -19.56
N CYS A 395 -18.95 5.93 -19.97
CA CYS A 395 -20.11 5.70 -19.10
C CYS A 395 -19.72 4.90 -17.85
N LEU A 396 -18.82 3.94 -18.01
CA LEU A 396 -18.31 3.11 -16.90
C LEU A 396 -17.20 3.80 -16.07
N HIS A 397 -16.77 5.00 -16.43
CA HIS A 397 -15.62 5.66 -15.83
C HIS A 397 -14.39 4.74 -15.76
N HIS A 398 -14.08 4.08 -16.87
CA HIS A 398 -12.83 3.35 -17.04
C HIS A 398 -11.76 4.26 -17.65
N LYS A 399 -10.50 4.08 -17.22
CA LYS A 399 -9.37 4.73 -17.89
C LYS A 399 -9.21 4.08 -19.26
N THR A 400 -9.45 4.82 -20.31
CA THR A 400 -9.11 4.41 -21.67
C THR A 400 -7.60 4.54 -21.84
N GLY A 401 -6.93 3.41 -22.10
CA GLY A 401 -5.51 3.17 -21.87
C GLY A 401 -4.50 3.80 -22.83
N ASP A 402 -4.61 5.07 -23.21
CA ASP A 402 -3.55 5.78 -23.92
C ASP A 402 -3.06 6.99 -23.14
N ALA A 403 -1.75 7.00 -22.84
CA ALA A 403 -1.08 8.09 -22.12
C ALA A 403 -1.19 9.45 -22.84
N TYR A 404 -1.51 9.46 -24.13
CA TYR A 404 -1.69 10.67 -24.94
C TYR A 404 -3.14 11.22 -24.92
N ASN A 405 -4.15 10.41 -24.64
CA ASN A 405 -5.55 10.81 -24.74
C ASN A 405 -6.06 11.64 -23.56
N GLY A 406 -5.46 11.53 -22.39
CA GLY A 406 -5.88 12.29 -21.20
C GLY A 406 -5.60 13.80 -21.28
N ALA A 407 -4.57 14.22 -22.02
CA ALA A 407 -4.14 15.62 -22.09
C ALA A 407 -4.94 16.45 -23.12
N TYR A 408 -5.49 15.81 -24.16
CA TYR A 408 -6.14 16.49 -25.29
C TYR A 408 -7.67 16.38 -25.30
N GLU A 409 -8.26 15.54 -24.46
CA GLU A 409 -9.68 15.23 -24.54
C GLU A 409 -10.49 15.82 -23.38
N ARG A 410 -10.83 17.09 -23.53
CA ARG A 410 -11.75 17.81 -22.64
C ARG A 410 -13.23 17.48 -22.91
N ASN A 411 -13.53 16.83 -24.02
CA ASN A 411 -14.91 16.48 -24.38
C ASN A 411 -15.27 15.09 -23.84
N GLN A 412 -16.08 15.06 -22.81
CA GLN A 412 -16.59 13.81 -22.19
C GLN A 412 -17.63 13.08 -23.06
N ALA A 413 -17.74 13.39 -24.33
CA ALA A 413 -18.72 12.82 -25.25
C ALA A 413 -20.15 12.80 -24.69
N MET A 414 -20.56 13.86 -24.00
CA MET A 414 -21.79 13.89 -23.21
C MET A 414 -23.02 13.58 -24.05
N LYS A 415 -23.13 14.13 -25.26
CA LYS A 415 -24.27 13.86 -26.16
C LYS A 415 -24.42 12.36 -26.46
N SER A 416 -23.33 11.72 -26.86
CA SER A 416 -23.34 10.27 -27.16
C SER A 416 -23.59 9.41 -25.91
N ARG A 417 -23.14 9.88 -24.74
CA ARG A 417 -23.41 9.19 -23.46
C ARG A 417 -24.87 9.33 -23.07
N ILE A 418 -25.51 10.49 -23.27
CA ILE A 418 -26.94 10.68 -23.02
C ILE A 418 -27.73 9.70 -23.88
N GLU A 419 -27.44 9.64 -25.20
CA GLU A 419 -28.11 8.72 -26.12
C GLU A 419 -27.93 7.25 -25.70
N MET A 420 -26.70 6.83 -25.35
CA MET A 420 -26.41 5.47 -24.97
C MET A 420 -27.11 5.09 -23.65
N MET A 421 -27.08 5.97 -22.64
CA MET A 421 -27.71 5.70 -21.33
C MET A 421 -29.23 5.69 -21.43
N GLN A 422 -29.83 6.51 -22.30
CA GLN A 422 -31.28 6.45 -22.57
C GLN A 422 -31.63 5.12 -23.25
N ALA A 423 -30.90 4.75 -24.31
CA ALA A 423 -31.13 3.46 -24.99
C ALA A 423 -30.96 2.23 -24.09
N TRP A 424 -29.97 2.28 -23.17
CA TRP A 424 -29.80 1.23 -22.16
C TRP A 424 -30.99 1.14 -21.21
N ALA A 425 -31.49 2.27 -20.74
CA ALA A 425 -32.65 2.32 -19.86
C ALA A 425 -33.92 1.84 -20.56
N ASP A 426 -34.11 2.21 -21.82
CA ASP A 426 -35.22 1.72 -22.67
C ASP A 426 -35.14 0.20 -22.83
N TYR A 427 -33.94 -0.34 -23.11
CA TYR A 427 -33.71 -1.78 -23.18
C TYR A 427 -34.04 -2.49 -21.84
N CYS A 428 -33.57 -1.96 -20.73
CA CYS A 428 -33.85 -2.48 -19.38
C CYS A 428 -35.34 -2.52 -19.08
N TYR A 429 -36.15 -1.65 -19.67
CA TYR A 429 -37.59 -1.52 -19.45
C TYR A 429 -38.44 -2.13 -20.56
N THR A 430 -37.80 -2.76 -21.55
CA THR A 430 -38.55 -3.50 -22.59
C THR A 430 -39.45 -4.53 -21.92
N ALA A 431 -40.71 -4.60 -22.38
CA ALA A 431 -41.69 -5.53 -21.83
C ALA A 431 -41.21 -6.99 -22.02
N TYR A 432 -41.03 -7.70 -20.90
CA TYR A 432 -40.73 -9.12 -20.92
C TYR A 432 -42.02 -9.88 -21.21
N HIS A 433 -42.21 -10.32 -22.44
CA HIS A 433 -43.24 -11.26 -22.80
C HIS A 433 -42.74 -12.68 -22.53
N LYS A 434 -43.40 -13.40 -21.63
CA LYS A 434 -43.17 -14.82 -21.39
C LYS A 434 -43.42 -15.54 -22.70
N SER A 435 -42.38 -15.97 -23.40
CA SER A 435 -42.54 -16.88 -24.53
C SER A 435 -43.11 -18.18 -23.96
N VAL A 436 -44.39 -18.40 -24.14
CA VAL A 436 -44.99 -19.69 -23.89
C VAL A 436 -44.32 -20.68 -24.83
N LYS A 437 -43.39 -21.48 -24.35
CA LYS A 437 -42.92 -22.62 -25.10
C LYS A 437 -44.10 -23.60 -25.16
N ASN A 438 -44.76 -23.67 -26.32
CA ASN A 438 -45.59 -24.79 -26.69
C ASN A 438 -44.76 -26.07 -26.73
#